data_0b1703a13b612d626d4f5da960cb1fd5
#
_entry.id   0b1703a13b612d626d4f5da960cb1fd5
#
_cell.length_a   1.000
_cell.length_b   1.000
_cell.length_c   1.000
_cell.angle_alpha   90.00
_cell.angle_beta   90.00
_cell.angle_gamma   90.00
#
_symmetry.space_group_name_H-M   'P 1'
#
loop_
_entity.id
_entity.type
_entity.pdbx_description
1 polymer ?
#
loop_
_entity_poly.entity_id
_entity_poly.type
_entity_poly.pdbx_seq_one_letter_code
_entity_poly.pdbx_strand_id
1 'polypeptide(L)'
;DDMTQEEARHLIHQITEAVNSQMEDRIRIYEHKIVPALRRHHIIFYQSKQEVEPFHQEFISNFFKEEIFPYLQPVPVCKNRIKTFLRDNRLYLSVRVTRKDTGEKEYYIIKLPYSKVPRFIELPRQGENFYLMYMEDIIKANINRMFPGYDLDCSYCCKISRDADIFVDDATSSEVMVEQLRKKVKKRKIGAVCRFVYDRKMPADYLEFLVDAFGINRDDLVPG
;
A
#
# COMPACT_ATOMS: atom_id res chain seq x y z
N ASP A 1 37.33 8.17 -10.21
CA ASP A 1 37.00 6.86 -10.80
C ASP A 1 35.51 6.76 -10.93
N ASP A 2 34.99 6.98 -12.14
CA ASP A 2 33.57 6.87 -12.41
C ASP A 2 33.19 5.39 -12.47
N MET A 3 32.22 4.99 -11.64
CA MET A 3 31.67 3.63 -11.59
C MET A 3 30.99 3.30 -12.93
N THR A 4 31.35 2.15 -13.52
CA THR A 4 30.71 1.70 -14.76
C THR A 4 29.23 1.34 -14.53
N GLN A 5 28.43 1.33 -15.61
CA GLN A 5 27.02 0.92 -15.52
C GLN A 5 26.84 -0.51 -15.00
N GLU A 6 27.79 -1.38 -15.28
CA GLU A 6 27.76 -2.79 -14.86
C GLU A 6 28.07 -2.92 -13.36
N GLU A 7 29.05 -2.19 -12.85
CA GLU A 7 29.37 -2.10 -11.42
C GLU A 7 28.19 -1.50 -10.63
N ALA A 8 27.54 -0.45 -11.16
CA ALA A 8 26.36 0.13 -10.55
C ALA A 8 25.20 -0.87 -10.46
N ARG A 9 24.93 -1.62 -11.52
CA ARG A 9 23.88 -2.67 -11.51
C ARG A 9 24.20 -3.78 -10.51
N HIS A 10 25.45 -4.22 -10.46
CA HIS A 10 25.88 -5.25 -9.50
C HIS A 10 25.70 -4.77 -8.06
N LEU A 11 26.09 -3.54 -7.76
CA LEU A 11 25.90 -2.94 -6.43
C LEU A 11 24.44 -2.81 -6.05
N ILE A 12 23.59 -2.35 -6.97
CA ILE A 12 22.14 -2.27 -6.76
C ILE A 12 21.55 -3.65 -6.45
N HIS A 13 21.98 -4.67 -7.19
CA HIS A 13 21.54 -6.06 -6.95
C HIS A 13 21.93 -6.54 -5.54
N GLN A 14 23.18 -6.34 -5.12
CA GLN A 14 23.63 -6.69 -3.77
C GLN A 14 22.85 -5.96 -2.67
N ILE A 15 22.58 -4.66 -2.85
CA ILE A 15 21.79 -3.87 -1.92
C ILE A 15 20.37 -4.43 -1.85
N THR A 16 19.76 -4.75 -2.98
CA THR A 16 18.41 -5.29 -3.06
C THR A 16 18.30 -6.65 -2.36
N GLU A 17 19.26 -7.53 -2.56
CA GLU A 17 19.33 -8.82 -1.86
C GLU A 17 19.46 -8.65 -0.35
N ALA A 18 20.33 -7.75 0.11
CA ALA A 18 20.51 -7.47 1.52
C ALA A 18 19.22 -6.90 2.16
N VAL A 19 18.57 -5.96 1.48
CA VAL A 19 17.29 -5.39 1.93
C VAL A 19 16.19 -6.44 1.99
N ASN A 20 16.09 -7.31 0.98
CA ASN A 20 15.09 -8.39 0.95
C ASN A 20 15.31 -9.38 2.11
N SER A 21 16.56 -9.77 2.36
CA SER A 21 16.92 -10.63 3.49
C SER A 21 16.53 -10.01 4.84
N GLN A 22 16.81 -8.72 5.04
CA GLN A 22 16.42 -8.00 6.26
C GLN A 22 14.90 -7.91 6.42
N MET A 23 14.17 -7.76 5.32
CA MET A 23 12.70 -7.76 5.34
C MET A 23 12.13 -9.11 5.74
N GLU A 24 12.72 -10.20 5.25
CA GLU A 24 12.34 -11.57 5.65
C GLU A 24 12.60 -11.84 7.12
N ASP A 25 13.75 -11.43 7.62
CA ASP A 25 14.09 -11.54 9.05
C ASP A 25 13.12 -10.75 9.91
N ARG A 26 12.76 -9.53 9.50
CA ARG A 26 11.78 -8.71 10.20
C ARG A 26 10.41 -9.37 10.28
N ILE A 27 9.91 -9.93 9.16
CA ILE A 27 8.63 -10.62 9.12
C ILE A 27 8.68 -11.84 10.04
N ARG A 28 9.74 -12.64 9.96
CA ARG A 28 9.93 -13.82 10.81
C ARG A 28 9.95 -13.48 12.31
N ILE A 29 10.67 -12.40 12.69
CA ILE A 29 10.71 -11.94 14.08
C ILE A 29 9.31 -11.48 14.52
N TYR A 30 8.62 -10.74 13.69
CA TYR A 30 7.28 -10.25 13.98
C TYR A 30 6.30 -11.40 14.20
N GLU A 31 6.20 -12.33 13.26
CA GLU A 31 5.23 -13.43 13.29
C GLU A 31 5.55 -14.47 14.37
N HIS A 32 6.84 -14.83 14.55
CA HIS A 32 7.21 -15.95 15.42
C HIS A 32 7.70 -15.53 16.81
N LYS A 33 8.04 -14.27 17.03
CA LYS A 33 8.48 -13.77 18.34
C LYS A 33 7.56 -12.73 18.94
N ILE A 34 7.27 -11.64 18.19
CA ILE A 34 6.53 -10.49 18.72
C ILE A 34 5.06 -10.86 18.93
N VAL A 35 4.36 -11.33 17.91
CA VAL A 35 2.93 -11.67 18.00
C VAL A 35 2.64 -12.72 19.07
N PRO A 36 3.40 -13.83 19.17
CA PRO A 36 3.22 -14.79 20.26
C PRO A 36 3.55 -14.22 21.64
N ALA A 37 4.54 -13.30 21.75
CA ALA A 37 4.84 -12.64 23.01
C ALA A 37 3.70 -11.73 23.47
N LEU A 38 3.12 -10.93 22.57
CA LEU A 38 1.95 -10.10 22.85
C LEU A 38 0.80 -10.95 23.38
N ARG A 39 0.51 -12.09 22.74
CA ARG A 39 -0.56 -13.01 23.17
C ARG A 39 -0.33 -13.56 24.59
N ARG A 40 0.92 -13.87 24.98
CA ARG A 40 1.26 -14.26 26.37
C ARG A 40 0.99 -13.17 27.40
N HIS A 41 0.98 -11.90 26.96
CA HIS A 41 0.64 -10.75 27.79
C HIS A 41 -0.81 -10.27 27.61
N HIS A 42 -1.70 -11.18 27.20
CA HIS A 42 -3.12 -10.88 26.97
C HIS A 42 -3.40 -9.80 25.91
N ILE A 43 -2.44 -9.55 25.03
CA ILE A 43 -2.63 -8.65 23.88
C ILE A 43 -2.82 -9.52 22.63
N ILE A 44 -4.05 -9.59 22.15
CA ILE A 44 -4.42 -10.38 20.98
C ILE A 44 -4.49 -9.48 19.78
N PHE A 45 -3.53 -9.65 18.89
CA PHE A 45 -3.46 -8.89 17.66
C PHE A 45 -3.96 -9.76 16.50
N TYR A 46 -5.13 -9.41 15.94
CA TYR A 46 -5.69 -10.12 14.81
C TYR A 46 -4.89 -9.88 13.55
N GLN A 47 -4.35 -10.95 12.95
CA GLN A 47 -3.54 -10.93 11.73
C GLN A 47 -4.39 -11.15 10.47
N SER A 48 -5.61 -11.65 10.63
CA SER A 48 -6.50 -11.97 9.53
C SER A 48 -7.96 -11.97 9.97
N LYS A 49 -8.87 -11.89 9.00
CA LYS A 49 -10.31 -11.98 9.25
C LYS A 49 -10.72 -13.31 9.90
N GLN A 50 -10.02 -14.40 9.61
CA GLN A 50 -10.35 -15.73 10.13
C GLN A 50 -10.08 -15.86 11.63
N GLU A 51 -9.23 -15.01 12.19
CA GLU A 51 -8.91 -15.01 13.63
C GLU A 51 -9.90 -14.20 14.46
N VAL A 52 -10.78 -13.43 13.81
CA VAL A 52 -11.71 -12.53 14.50
C VAL A 52 -12.79 -13.33 15.21
N GLU A 53 -12.84 -13.16 16.52
CA GLU A 53 -13.87 -13.76 17.37
C GLU A 53 -15.28 -13.25 17.01
N PRO A 54 -16.31 -14.09 17.09
CA PRO A 54 -17.67 -13.73 16.71
C PRO A 54 -18.20 -12.48 17.41
N PHE A 55 -17.85 -12.25 18.67
CA PHE A 55 -18.30 -11.11 19.45
C PHE A 55 -17.70 -9.76 19.00
N HIS A 56 -16.65 -9.76 18.16
CA HIS A 56 -16.09 -8.55 17.58
C HIS A 56 -16.66 -8.20 16.19
N GLN A 57 -17.36 -9.10 15.54
CA GLN A 57 -17.82 -8.90 14.17
C GLN A 57 -18.75 -7.70 14.02
N GLU A 58 -19.67 -7.52 14.98
CA GLU A 58 -20.59 -6.38 14.98
C GLU A 58 -19.82 -5.06 15.17
N PHE A 59 -18.91 -5.01 16.13
CA PHE A 59 -18.06 -3.83 16.35
C PHE A 59 -17.28 -3.46 15.09
N ILE A 60 -16.59 -4.41 14.49
CA ILE A 60 -15.78 -4.22 13.26
C ILE A 60 -16.66 -3.69 12.12
N SER A 61 -17.86 -4.25 11.95
CA SER A 61 -18.83 -3.83 10.94
C SER A 61 -19.32 -2.39 11.15
N ASN A 62 -19.64 -2.02 12.39
CA ASN A 62 -20.13 -0.68 12.74
C ASN A 62 -18.99 0.33 12.65
N PHE A 63 -17.80 0.01 13.19
CA PHE A 63 -16.62 0.86 13.12
C PHE A 63 -16.22 1.15 11.65
N PHE A 64 -16.25 0.13 10.80
CA PHE A 64 -16.03 0.33 9.37
C PHE A 64 -17.03 1.34 8.79
N LYS A 65 -18.32 1.14 9.05
CA LYS A 65 -19.39 1.96 8.46
C LYS A 65 -19.33 3.42 8.92
N GLU A 66 -19.08 3.65 10.21
CA GLU A 66 -19.18 4.96 10.83
C GLU A 66 -17.88 5.74 10.77
N GLU A 67 -16.73 5.07 11.02
CA GLU A 67 -15.45 5.73 11.20
C GLU A 67 -14.50 5.63 10.00
N ILE A 68 -14.61 4.59 9.17
CA ILE A 68 -13.66 4.37 8.06
C ILE A 68 -14.30 4.69 6.70
N PHE A 69 -15.45 4.11 6.42
CA PHE A 69 -16.11 4.16 5.11
C PHE A 69 -16.30 5.59 4.55
N PRO A 70 -16.65 6.61 5.37
CA PRO A 70 -16.81 7.99 4.86
C PRO A 70 -15.55 8.59 4.24
N TYR A 71 -14.38 8.04 4.55
CA TYR A 71 -13.08 8.52 4.05
C TYR A 71 -12.52 7.68 2.90
N LEU A 72 -13.20 6.59 2.53
CA LEU A 72 -12.73 5.70 1.47
C LEU A 72 -13.27 6.14 0.12
N GLN A 73 -12.37 6.21 -0.85
CA GLN A 73 -12.70 6.50 -2.24
C GLN A 73 -11.98 5.52 -3.16
N PRO A 74 -12.69 4.50 -3.67
CA PRO A 74 -12.16 3.63 -4.72
C PRO A 74 -11.93 4.42 -6.00
N VAL A 75 -10.71 4.33 -6.55
CA VAL A 75 -10.35 4.95 -7.81
C VAL A 75 -10.06 3.85 -8.83
N PRO A 76 -10.74 3.82 -9.99
CA PRO A 76 -10.47 2.81 -11.01
C PRO A 76 -9.05 2.96 -11.54
N VAL A 77 -8.37 1.82 -11.71
CA VAL A 77 -7.01 1.76 -12.25
C VAL A 77 -7.09 1.82 -13.77
N CYS A 78 -6.92 3.02 -14.32
CA CYS A 78 -6.84 3.25 -15.76
C CYS A 78 -5.40 3.58 -16.14
N LYS A 79 -4.87 2.95 -17.20
CA LYS A 79 -3.55 3.28 -17.74
C LYS A 79 -3.45 4.81 -17.95
N ASN A 80 -2.34 5.41 -17.50
CA ASN A 80 -1.98 6.83 -17.62
C ASN A 80 -2.72 7.85 -16.73
N ARG A 81 -3.78 7.52 -16.02
CA ARG A 81 -4.47 8.46 -15.11
C ARG A 81 -4.11 8.25 -13.63
N ILE A 82 -3.71 7.05 -13.28
CA ILE A 82 -3.46 6.65 -11.88
C ILE A 82 -2.18 7.26 -11.28
N LYS A 83 -1.19 7.59 -12.12
CA LYS A 83 0.12 8.09 -11.68
C LYS A 83 0.04 9.32 -10.77
N THR A 84 -0.92 10.20 -11.00
CA THR A 84 -1.13 11.42 -10.21
C THR A 84 -1.81 11.17 -8.87
N PHE A 85 -2.55 10.07 -8.74
CA PHE A 85 -3.23 9.66 -7.51
C PHE A 85 -2.27 9.04 -6.50
N LEU A 86 -1.28 8.29 -6.98
CA LEU A 86 -0.32 7.57 -6.16
C LEU A 86 0.77 8.53 -5.64
N ARG A 87 0.69 8.86 -4.36
CA ARG A 87 1.64 9.75 -3.68
C ARG A 87 2.78 8.97 -3.04
N ASP A 88 3.92 9.65 -2.88
CA ASP A 88 5.08 9.09 -2.21
C ASP A 88 4.77 8.64 -0.79
N ASN A 89 5.40 7.53 -0.40
CA ASN A 89 5.40 6.95 0.95
C ASN A 89 3.99 6.74 1.55
N ARG A 90 2.99 6.40 0.70
CA ARG A 90 1.62 6.11 1.14
C ARG A 90 1.26 4.65 0.92
N LEU A 91 0.47 4.13 1.84
CA LEU A 91 -0.10 2.79 1.75
C LEU A 91 -1.46 2.85 1.05
N TYR A 92 -1.67 1.92 0.14
CA TYR A 92 -2.89 1.76 -0.63
C TYR A 92 -3.39 0.32 -0.51
N LEU A 93 -4.69 0.16 -0.67
CA LEU A 93 -5.31 -1.13 -0.89
C LEU A 93 -5.66 -1.24 -2.38
N SER A 94 -5.09 -2.22 -3.03
CA SER A 94 -5.39 -2.59 -4.42
C SER A 94 -6.46 -3.67 -4.40
N VAL A 95 -7.50 -3.52 -5.21
CA VAL A 95 -8.68 -4.38 -5.23
C VAL A 95 -8.98 -4.83 -6.65
N ARG A 96 -9.19 -6.14 -6.85
CA ARG A 96 -9.70 -6.71 -8.08
C ARG A 96 -11.11 -7.25 -7.83
N VAL A 97 -12.03 -6.85 -8.67
CA VAL A 97 -13.44 -7.23 -8.61
C VAL A 97 -13.90 -7.73 -9.99
N THR A 98 -14.92 -8.55 -10.00
CA THR A 98 -15.57 -9.05 -11.22
C THR A 98 -17.01 -8.56 -11.25
N ARG A 99 -17.42 -7.88 -12.33
CA ARG A 99 -18.81 -7.45 -12.52
C ARG A 99 -19.73 -8.66 -12.65
N LYS A 100 -20.82 -8.65 -11.90
CA LYS A 100 -21.79 -9.77 -11.90
C LYS A 100 -22.58 -9.89 -13.19
N ASP A 101 -22.81 -8.77 -13.86
CA ASP A 101 -23.60 -8.69 -15.11
C ASP A 101 -22.82 -9.09 -16.35
N THR A 102 -21.53 -8.72 -16.43
CA THR A 102 -20.70 -8.92 -17.63
C THR A 102 -19.59 -9.96 -17.45
N GLY A 103 -19.21 -10.27 -16.20
CA GLY A 103 -18.05 -11.10 -15.90
C GLY A 103 -16.71 -10.40 -16.14
N GLU A 104 -16.71 -9.10 -16.42
CA GLU A 104 -15.49 -8.32 -16.63
C GLU A 104 -14.76 -8.04 -15.32
N LYS A 105 -13.43 -8.15 -15.36
CA LYS A 105 -12.55 -7.80 -14.23
C LYS A 105 -12.26 -6.32 -14.25
N GLU A 106 -12.43 -5.70 -13.09
CA GLU A 106 -12.08 -4.32 -12.87
C GLU A 106 -11.11 -4.21 -11.68
N TYR A 107 -10.29 -3.17 -11.74
CA TYR A 107 -9.22 -2.94 -10.75
C TYR A 107 -9.39 -1.57 -10.14
N TYR A 108 -9.27 -1.50 -8.83
CA TYR A 108 -9.39 -0.27 -8.07
C TYR A 108 -8.21 -0.09 -7.13
N ILE A 109 -7.89 1.15 -6.83
CA ILE A 109 -6.93 1.52 -5.79
C ILE A 109 -7.63 2.41 -4.77
N ILE A 110 -7.41 2.12 -3.49
CA ILE A 110 -8.01 2.84 -2.38
C ILE A 110 -6.88 3.39 -1.52
N LYS A 111 -6.85 4.71 -1.34
CA LYS A 111 -5.93 5.34 -0.39
C LYS A 111 -6.42 5.10 1.03
N LEU A 112 -5.56 4.57 1.89
CA LEU A 112 -5.89 4.34 3.29
C LEU A 112 -5.89 5.65 4.09
N PRO A 113 -6.93 5.91 4.92
CA PRO A 113 -7.16 7.22 5.53
C PRO A 113 -6.40 7.42 6.86
N TYR A 114 -5.10 7.13 6.91
CA TYR A 114 -4.28 7.24 8.15
C TYR A 114 -4.21 8.64 8.76
N SER A 115 -4.59 9.67 8.05
CA SER A 115 -4.68 11.03 8.61
C SER A 115 -5.99 11.27 9.38
N LYS A 116 -6.95 10.36 9.30
CA LYS A 116 -8.28 10.47 9.89
C LYS A 116 -8.56 9.36 10.91
N VAL A 117 -8.08 8.16 10.63
CA VAL A 117 -8.31 6.97 11.45
C VAL A 117 -6.96 6.37 11.83
N PRO A 118 -6.72 6.01 13.09
CA PRO A 118 -5.50 5.32 13.51
C PRO A 118 -5.30 4.02 12.75
N ARG A 119 -4.04 3.61 12.56
CA ARG A 119 -3.75 2.33 11.90
C ARG A 119 -4.10 1.13 12.77
N PHE A 120 -3.87 1.25 14.09
CA PHE A 120 -4.19 0.23 15.07
C PHE A 120 -5.51 0.57 15.73
N ILE A 121 -6.48 -0.33 15.60
CA ILE A 121 -7.81 -0.16 16.19
C ILE A 121 -7.91 -1.09 17.39
N GLU A 122 -8.20 -0.51 18.56
CA GLU A 122 -8.54 -1.25 19.76
C GLU A 122 -9.99 -1.73 19.66
N LEU A 123 -10.16 -3.05 19.81
CA LEU A 123 -11.46 -3.69 19.83
C LEU A 123 -11.95 -3.87 21.28
N PRO A 124 -13.26 -4.06 21.53
CA PRO A 124 -13.77 -4.29 22.86
C PRO A 124 -13.05 -5.42 23.59
N ARG A 125 -12.73 -5.18 24.84
CA ARG A 125 -12.04 -6.17 25.69
C ARG A 125 -12.96 -7.34 26.04
N GLN A 126 -12.34 -8.50 26.21
CA GLN A 126 -13.03 -9.67 26.74
C GLN A 126 -12.20 -10.26 27.89
N GLY A 127 -12.70 -10.12 29.13
CA GLY A 127 -11.96 -10.47 30.32
C GLY A 127 -10.68 -9.64 30.45
N GLU A 128 -9.54 -10.29 30.63
CA GLU A 128 -8.22 -9.64 30.70
C GLU A 128 -7.58 -9.38 29.34
N ASN A 129 -8.19 -9.84 28.24
CA ASN A 129 -7.62 -9.74 26.93
C ASN A 129 -7.90 -8.39 26.28
N PHE A 130 -6.85 -7.79 25.72
CA PHE A 130 -6.89 -6.63 24.84
C PHE A 130 -6.84 -7.10 23.40
N TYR A 131 -7.66 -6.51 22.55
CA TYR A 131 -7.71 -6.90 21.15
C TYR A 131 -7.36 -5.74 20.25
N LEU A 132 -6.50 -6.00 19.26
CA LEU A 132 -6.07 -5.02 18.27
C LEU A 132 -6.25 -5.59 16.86
N MET A 133 -6.58 -4.71 15.93
CA MET A 133 -6.66 -5.04 14.50
C MET A 133 -6.14 -3.89 13.66
N TYR A 134 -5.53 -4.18 12.52
CA TYR A 134 -5.18 -3.15 11.56
C TYR A 134 -6.42 -2.57 10.88
N MET A 135 -6.43 -1.25 10.65
CA MET A 135 -7.47 -0.57 9.89
C MET A 135 -7.64 -1.20 8.49
N GLU A 136 -6.52 -1.51 7.83
CA GLU A 136 -6.55 -2.17 6.52
C GLU A 136 -7.24 -3.53 6.53
N ASP A 137 -7.15 -4.28 7.62
CA ASP A 137 -7.82 -5.58 7.74
C ASP A 137 -9.32 -5.42 8.06
N ILE A 138 -9.69 -4.38 8.79
CA ILE A 138 -11.11 -3.98 8.94
C ILE A 138 -11.71 -3.61 7.59
N ILE A 139 -10.97 -2.86 6.75
CA ILE A 139 -11.41 -2.52 5.40
C ILE A 139 -11.58 -3.78 4.55
N LYS A 140 -10.58 -4.67 4.52
CA LYS A 140 -10.63 -5.95 3.78
C LYS A 140 -11.80 -6.82 4.23
N ALA A 141 -12.11 -6.84 5.52
CA ALA A 141 -13.24 -7.61 6.05
C ALA A 141 -14.61 -7.11 5.57
N ASN A 142 -14.71 -5.83 5.20
CA ASN A 142 -15.94 -5.17 4.79
C ASN A 142 -15.95 -4.70 3.32
N ILE A 143 -14.94 -5.05 2.54
CA ILE A 143 -14.70 -4.49 1.21
C ILE A 143 -15.84 -4.72 0.22
N ASN A 144 -16.56 -5.83 0.35
CA ASN A 144 -17.72 -6.15 -0.49
C ASN A 144 -18.82 -5.07 -0.43
N ARG A 145 -18.91 -4.35 0.69
CA ARG A 145 -19.88 -3.26 0.85
C ARG A 145 -19.57 -2.03 -0.01
N MET A 146 -18.32 -1.92 -0.47
CA MET A 146 -17.87 -0.82 -1.31
C MET A 146 -18.15 -1.05 -2.79
N PHE A 147 -18.43 -2.29 -3.18
CA PHE A 147 -18.57 -2.71 -4.58
C PHE A 147 -19.90 -3.43 -4.82
N PRO A 148 -21.06 -2.73 -4.68
CA PRO A 148 -22.35 -3.34 -5.00
C PRO A 148 -22.41 -3.70 -6.49
N GLY A 149 -22.87 -4.91 -6.79
CA GLY A 149 -22.93 -5.43 -8.17
C GLY A 149 -21.64 -6.11 -8.66
N TYR A 150 -20.64 -6.25 -7.78
CA TYR A 150 -19.40 -6.96 -8.07
C TYR A 150 -19.17 -8.13 -7.12
N ASP A 151 -18.42 -9.11 -7.57
CA ASP A 151 -17.79 -10.12 -6.73
C ASP A 151 -16.34 -9.72 -6.45
N LEU A 152 -15.92 -9.84 -5.19
CA LEU A 152 -14.53 -9.58 -4.80
C LEU A 152 -13.66 -10.77 -5.19
N ASP A 153 -12.69 -10.55 -6.06
CA ASP A 153 -11.68 -11.58 -6.37
C ASP A 153 -10.58 -11.58 -5.30
N CYS A 154 -9.95 -10.44 -5.10
CA CYS A 154 -8.87 -10.31 -4.11
C CYS A 154 -8.56 -8.83 -3.79
N SER A 155 -7.88 -8.63 -2.66
CA SER A 155 -7.39 -7.30 -2.26
C SER A 155 -6.05 -7.42 -1.54
N TYR A 156 -5.10 -6.53 -1.86
CA TYR A 156 -3.75 -6.54 -1.34
C TYR A 156 -3.27 -5.14 -1.00
N CYS A 157 -2.53 -5.01 0.08
CA CYS A 157 -1.85 -3.76 0.40
C CYS A 157 -0.63 -3.56 -0.49
N CYS A 158 -0.41 -2.34 -0.92
CA CYS A 158 0.80 -1.94 -1.62
C CYS A 158 1.25 -0.55 -1.18
N LYS A 159 2.56 -0.30 -1.28
CA LYS A 159 3.18 0.97 -0.92
C LYS A 159 4.10 1.41 -2.05
N ILE A 160 4.01 2.70 -2.39
CA ILE A 160 4.85 3.31 -3.42
C ILE A 160 5.78 4.30 -2.76
N SER A 161 7.05 4.23 -3.11
CA SER A 161 8.03 5.28 -2.88
C SER A 161 8.46 5.89 -4.21
N ARG A 162 8.62 7.20 -4.23
CA ARG A 162 9.01 7.95 -5.41
C ARG A 162 10.30 8.69 -5.18
N ASP A 163 11.08 8.84 -6.23
CA ASP A 163 12.27 9.64 -6.18
C ASP A 163 11.91 11.13 -6.04
N ALA A 164 12.69 11.83 -5.23
CA ALA A 164 12.53 13.27 -4.97
C ALA A 164 13.28 14.12 -6.01
N ASP A 165 13.31 13.71 -7.28
CA ASP A 165 14.04 14.43 -8.33
C ASP A 165 13.60 15.89 -8.43
N ILE A 166 14.42 16.75 -7.89
CA ILE A 166 14.44 18.19 -8.20
C ILE A 166 15.34 18.36 -9.42
N PHE A 167 14.79 18.25 -10.63
CA PHE A 167 15.53 18.68 -11.81
C PHE A 167 15.75 20.20 -11.74
N VAL A 168 16.95 20.58 -11.35
CA VAL A 168 17.47 21.93 -11.63
C VAL A 168 18.10 21.85 -13.01
N ASP A 169 17.35 22.26 -14.04
CA ASP A 169 17.97 22.53 -15.33
C ASP A 169 18.95 23.72 -15.16
N ASP A 170 20.18 23.54 -15.59
CA ASP A 170 21.21 24.57 -15.72
C ASP A 170 20.76 25.68 -16.68
N ALA A 171 19.88 26.57 -16.24
CA ALA A 171 19.47 27.75 -17.00
C ALA A 171 19.91 29.02 -16.27
N THR A 172 20.97 29.54 -16.77
CA THR A 172 21.63 30.81 -16.52
C THR A 172 20.69 32.02 -16.64
N SER A 173 20.00 32.43 -15.61
CA SER A 173 19.71 33.78 -15.15
C SER A 173 18.68 33.78 -14.01
N SER A 174 18.93 34.55 -12.96
CA SER A 174 18.22 34.49 -11.67
C SER A 174 16.72 34.86 -11.73
N GLU A 175 16.28 35.70 -12.65
CA GLU A 175 14.86 36.13 -12.74
C GLU A 175 13.98 35.12 -13.49
N VAL A 176 14.50 34.52 -14.54
CA VAL A 176 13.83 33.44 -15.27
C VAL A 176 13.73 32.17 -14.40
N MET A 177 14.70 31.97 -13.53
CA MET A 177 14.75 30.86 -12.59
C MET A 177 13.63 30.91 -11.53
N VAL A 178 13.34 32.10 -10.98
CA VAL A 178 12.26 32.25 -9.98
C VAL A 178 10.88 32.07 -10.61
N GLU A 179 10.67 32.52 -11.84
CA GLU A 179 9.39 32.37 -12.54
C GLU A 179 9.20 30.92 -13.07
N GLN A 180 10.28 30.28 -13.52
CA GLN A 180 10.27 28.84 -13.84
C GLN A 180 10.12 27.96 -12.60
N LEU A 181 10.74 28.33 -11.48
CA LEU A 181 10.53 27.65 -10.19
C LEU A 181 9.08 27.79 -9.72
N ARG A 182 8.46 28.94 -9.84
CA ARG A 182 7.02 29.14 -9.55
C ARG A 182 6.11 28.34 -10.48
N LYS A 183 6.44 28.22 -11.77
CA LYS A 183 5.71 27.38 -12.74
C LYS A 183 5.99 25.89 -12.55
N LYS A 184 7.24 25.50 -12.17
CA LYS A 184 7.65 24.11 -11.89
C LYS A 184 7.14 23.61 -10.54
N VAL A 185 7.01 24.48 -9.52
CA VAL A 185 6.34 24.12 -8.25
C VAL A 185 4.85 23.86 -8.46
N LYS A 186 4.21 24.50 -9.44
CA LYS A 186 2.84 24.17 -9.87
C LYS A 186 2.74 22.92 -10.76
N LYS A 187 3.80 22.58 -11.49
CA LYS A 187 3.94 21.30 -12.21
C LYS A 187 5.02 20.46 -11.51
N ARG A 188 4.79 20.03 -10.28
CA ARG A 188 5.56 18.94 -9.70
C ARG A 188 5.45 17.76 -10.65
N LYS A 189 6.49 17.54 -11.45
CA LYS A 189 6.65 16.25 -12.14
C LYS A 189 6.69 15.23 -11.02
N ILE A 190 5.71 14.36 -10.99
CA ILE A 190 5.65 13.28 -10.03
C ILE A 190 6.86 12.43 -10.33
N GLY A 191 7.82 12.36 -9.40
CA GLY A 191 9.06 11.60 -9.56
C GLY A 191 8.78 10.15 -9.97
N ALA A 192 9.74 9.52 -10.61
CA ALA A 192 9.64 8.10 -10.98
C ALA A 192 9.37 7.26 -9.73
N VAL A 193 8.67 6.15 -9.89
CA VAL A 193 8.57 5.14 -8.82
C VAL A 193 9.95 4.52 -8.66
N CYS A 194 10.51 4.57 -7.47
CA CYS A 194 11.80 3.97 -7.13
C CYS A 194 11.67 2.73 -6.23
N ARG A 195 10.47 2.47 -5.70
CA ARG A 195 10.19 1.29 -4.92
C ARG A 195 8.69 1.02 -4.88
N PHE A 196 8.31 -0.22 -5.16
CA PHE A 196 6.95 -0.72 -5.03
C PHE A 196 6.92 -1.95 -4.11
N VAL A 197 6.45 -1.76 -2.89
CA VAL A 197 6.26 -2.85 -1.93
C VAL A 197 4.85 -3.42 -2.13
N TYR A 198 4.76 -4.74 -2.33
CA TYR A 198 3.51 -5.44 -2.57
C TYR A 198 3.40 -6.70 -1.71
N ASP A 199 2.18 -7.12 -1.40
CA ASP A 199 1.91 -8.35 -0.65
C ASP A 199 2.37 -9.59 -1.44
N ARG A 200 3.21 -10.45 -0.86
CA ARG A 200 3.71 -11.69 -1.49
C ARG A 200 2.63 -12.65 -1.97
N LYS A 201 1.44 -12.56 -1.37
CA LYS A 201 0.29 -13.38 -1.75
C LYS A 201 -0.43 -12.85 -2.99
N MET A 202 -0.02 -11.71 -3.53
CA MET A 202 -0.59 -11.15 -4.74
C MET A 202 -0.33 -12.07 -5.94
N PRO A 203 -1.34 -12.50 -6.70
CA PRO A 203 -1.16 -13.32 -7.89
C PRO A 203 -0.28 -12.61 -8.93
N ALA A 204 0.52 -13.37 -9.67
CA ALA A 204 1.47 -12.84 -10.64
C ALA A 204 0.77 -12.03 -11.75
N ASP A 205 -0.39 -12.49 -12.25
CA ASP A 205 -1.19 -11.78 -13.25
C ASP A 205 -1.67 -10.42 -12.75
N TYR A 206 -1.99 -10.34 -11.46
CA TYR A 206 -2.43 -9.09 -10.85
C TYR A 206 -1.25 -8.12 -10.64
N LEU A 207 -0.12 -8.62 -10.18
CA LEU A 207 1.10 -7.82 -10.03
C LEU A 207 1.53 -7.23 -11.37
N GLU A 208 1.57 -8.03 -12.44
CA GLU A 208 1.89 -7.58 -13.80
C GLU A 208 0.95 -6.46 -14.26
N PHE A 209 -0.35 -6.60 -14.02
CA PHE A 209 -1.31 -5.55 -14.34
C PHE A 209 -0.99 -4.23 -13.63
N LEU A 210 -0.64 -4.29 -12.32
CA LEU A 210 -0.28 -3.09 -11.56
C LEU A 210 1.03 -2.48 -12.02
N VAL A 211 2.04 -3.31 -12.32
CA VAL A 211 3.34 -2.89 -12.87
C VAL A 211 3.13 -2.10 -14.16
N ASP A 212 2.35 -2.63 -15.08
CA ASP A 212 2.02 -1.97 -16.35
C ASP A 212 1.22 -0.67 -16.14
N ALA A 213 0.17 -0.72 -15.31
CA ALA A 213 -0.72 0.40 -15.08
C ALA A 213 -0.01 1.58 -14.40
N PHE A 214 0.91 1.29 -13.47
CA PHE A 214 1.64 2.31 -12.70
C PHE A 214 2.94 2.72 -13.40
N GLY A 215 3.40 1.96 -14.40
CA GLY A 215 4.68 2.16 -15.08
C GLY A 215 5.86 1.96 -14.13
N ILE A 216 5.81 0.87 -13.35
CA ILE A 216 6.86 0.49 -12.39
C ILE A 216 7.94 -0.28 -13.13
N ASN A 217 9.22 -0.01 -12.78
CA ASN A 217 10.32 -0.84 -13.23
C ASN A 217 10.33 -2.13 -12.40
N ARG A 218 10.63 -3.28 -13.03
CA ARG A 218 10.67 -4.57 -12.32
C ARG A 218 11.75 -4.63 -11.25
N ASP A 219 12.84 -3.88 -11.44
CA ASP A 219 13.92 -3.78 -10.46
C ASP A 219 13.51 -3.05 -9.17
N ASP A 220 12.40 -2.31 -9.21
CA ASP A 220 11.84 -1.57 -8.07
C ASP A 220 10.81 -2.37 -7.27
N LEU A 221 10.54 -3.63 -7.65
CA LEU A 221 9.58 -4.50 -6.99
C LEU A 221 10.16 -5.09 -5.71
N VAL A 222 9.45 -4.95 -4.59
CA VAL A 222 9.85 -5.47 -3.29
C VAL A 222 8.69 -6.27 -2.68
N PRO A 223 8.82 -7.59 -2.53
CA PRO A 223 7.82 -8.39 -1.82
C PRO A 223 7.85 -8.06 -0.32
N GLY A 224 6.66 -7.76 0.27
CA GLY A 224 6.51 -7.37 1.66
C GLY A 224 5.66 -8.31 2.51
#